data_11da1b5e87d9712b62a5eb57e469e109
#
_entry.id   11da1b5e87d9712b62a5eb57e469e109
#
_cell.length_a   1.000
_cell.length_b   1.000
_cell.length_c   1.000
_cell.angle_alpha   90.00
_cell.angle_beta   90.00
_cell.angle_gamma   90.00
#
_symmetry.space_group_name_H-M   'P 1'
#
loop_
_entity.id
_entity.type
_entity.pdbx_description
1 polymer ?
#
loop_
_entity_poly.entity_id
_entity_poly.type
_entity_poly.pdbx_seq_one_letter_code
_entity_poly.pdbx_strand_id
1 'polypeptide(L)' 'MYKIIGKFFDEDIERECKTPDYAIGVFMAYVQKGMQYTDNYTASDAIDEAVDVSRDVYTHDLPHYHELTGDMWLELSKE' A
#
# COMPACT_ATOMS: atom_id res chain seq x y z
N MET A 1 13.12 -4.27 9.06
CA MET A 1 12.76 -3.02 8.35
C MET A 1 11.81 -3.32 7.21
N TYR A 2 10.78 -2.54 7.08
CA TYR A 2 9.83 -2.62 5.98
C TYR A 2 10.03 -1.44 5.06
N LYS A 3 9.82 -1.65 3.77
CA LYS A 3 10.00 -0.60 2.78
C LYS A 3 8.79 -0.54 1.86
N ILE A 4 8.29 0.69 1.65
CA ILE A 4 7.22 0.95 0.70
C ILE A 4 7.80 1.76 -0.44
N ILE A 5 7.66 1.25 -1.64
CA ILE A 5 7.98 1.98 -2.87
C ILE A 5 6.72 2.09 -3.71
N GLY A 6 6.69 3.06 -4.56
CA GLY A 6 5.54 3.24 -5.43
C GLY A 6 5.62 4.48 -6.27
N LYS A 7 4.49 4.78 -6.90
CA LYS A 7 4.37 5.95 -7.75
C LYS A 7 2.95 6.51 -7.67
N PHE A 8 2.84 7.83 -7.49
CA PHE A 8 1.60 8.57 -7.57
C PHE A 8 1.76 9.61 -8.68
N PHE A 9 1.21 9.32 -9.85
CA PHE A 9 1.39 10.15 -11.05
C PHE A 9 2.89 10.32 -11.34
N ASP A 10 3.43 11.53 -11.23
CA ASP A 10 4.84 11.79 -11.47
C ASP A 10 5.69 11.73 -10.20
N GLU A 11 5.07 11.50 -9.05
CA GLU A 11 5.78 11.48 -7.76
C GLU A 11 6.19 10.07 -7.39
N ASP A 12 7.47 9.87 -7.12
CA ASP A 12 7.99 8.59 -6.61
C ASP A 12 7.81 8.53 -5.10
N ILE A 13 7.39 7.36 -4.61
CA ILE A 13 7.22 7.10 -3.18
C ILE A 13 8.31 6.15 -2.73
N GLU A 14 8.98 6.52 -1.65
CA GLU A 14 9.95 5.65 -0.97
C GLU A 14 9.89 5.94 0.52
N ARG A 15 9.47 4.95 1.30
CA ARG A 15 9.33 5.08 2.75
C ARG A 15 9.88 3.85 3.44
N GLU A 16 10.60 4.07 4.53
CA GLU A 16 11.06 3.00 5.41
C GLU A 16 10.26 3.01 6.70
N CYS A 17 9.86 1.83 7.16
CA CYS A 17 9.02 1.66 8.34
C CYS A 17 9.63 0.59 9.25
N LYS A 18 9.73 0.90 10.54
CA LYS A 18 10.42 0.01 11.49
C LYS A 18 9.56 -1.14 11.98
N THR A 19 8.24 -0.96 12.02
CA THR A 19 7.34 -1.97 12.57
C THR A 19 6.30 -2.38 11.52
N PRO A 20 5.75 -3.60 11.64
CA PRO A 20 4.71 -4.06 10.72
C PRO A 20 3.46 -3.19 10.79
N ASP A 21 3.01 -2.80 11.98
CA ASP A 21 1.81 -1.99 12.13
C ASP A 21 1.96 -0.62 11.47
N TYR A 22 3.12 0.01 11.65
CA TYR A 22 3.39 1.29 11.03
C TYR A 22 3.44 1.17 9.50
N ALA A 23 4.07 0.11 9.00
CA ALA A 23 4.15 -0.13 7.56
C ALA A 23 2.76 -0.30 6.94
N ILE A 24 1.90 -1.09 7.59
CA ILE A 24 0.52 -1.28 7.13
C ILE A 24 -0.23 0.06 7.14
N GLY A 25 -0.10 0.84 8.21
CA GLY A 25 -0.74 2.14 8.34
C GLY A 25 -0.31 3.11 7.25
N VAL A 26 0.99 3.20 6.98
CA VAL A 26 1.52 4.07 5.92
C VAL A 26 1.04 3.60 4.54
N PHE A 27 1.09 2.30 4.29
CA PHE A 27 0.60 1.72 3.04
C PHE A 27 -0.86 2.09 2.80
N MET A 28 -1.72 1.90 3.80
CA MET A 28 -3.14 2.20 3.67
C MET A 28 -3.44 3.69 3.59
N ALA A 29 -2.61 4.53 4.19
CA ALA A 29 -2.75 5.99 4.04
C ALA A 29 -2.54 6.40 2.58
N TYR A 30 -1.57 5.81 1.88
CA TYR A 30 -1.39 6.05 0.44
C TYR A 30 -2.54 5.50 -0.38
N VAL A 31 -3.05 4.31 -0.04
CA VAL A 31 -4.22 3.75 -0.72
C VAL A 31 -5.41 4.69 -0.60
N GLN A 32 -5.70 5.18 0.60
CA GLN A 32 -6.81 6.11 0.83
C GLN A 32 -6.62 7.43 0.07
N LYS A 33 -5.40 7.93 0.03
CA LYS A 33 -5.09 9.14 -0.74
C LYS A 33 -5.36 8.90 -2.23
N GLY A 34 -4.98 7.75 -2.74
CA GLY A 34 -5.19 7.40 -4.15
C GLY A 34 -6.64 7.21 -4.52
N MET A 35 -7.48 6.76 -3.58
CA MET A 35 -8.92 6.58 -3.81
C MET A 35 -9.61 7.86 -4.28
N GLN A 36 -9.09 9.01 -3.89
CA GLN A 36 -9.67 10.31 -4.27
C GLN A 36 -9.55 10.59 -5.77
N TYR A 37 -8.68 9.87 -6.45
CA TYR A 37 -8.38 10.08 -7.86
C TYR A 37 -8.96 9.00 -8.77
N THR A 38 -9.77 8.10 -8.23
CA THR A 38 -10.38 7.02 -9.00
C THR A 38 -11.85 6.85 -8.58
N ASP A 39 -12.74 6.76 -9.57
CA ASP A 39 -14.18 6.64 -9.32
C ASP A 39 -14.61 5.20 -9.05
N ASN A 40 -13.73 4.24 -9.33
CA ASN A 40 -14.05 2.82 -9.25
C ASN A 40 -13.56 2.15 -7.98
N TYR A 41 -12.86 2.86 -7.11
CA TYR A 41 -12.31 2.31 -5.88
C TYR A 41 -13.17 2.72 -4.70
N THR A 42 -13.81 1.76 -4.06
CA THR A 42 -14.79 2.01 -2.99
C THR A 42 -14.18 1.82 -1.61
N ALA A 43 -14.90 2.24 -0.58
CA ALA A 43 -14.50 1.99 0.81
C ALA A 43 -14.39 0.48 1.08
N SER A 44 -15.25 -0.34 0.47
CA SER A 44 -15.17 -1.79 0.60
C SER A 44 -13.88 -2.34 0.01
N ASP A 45 -13.43 -1.80 -1.13
CA ASP A 45 -12.15 -2.18 -1.74
C ASP A 45 -10.98 -1.84 -0.82
N ALA A 46 -11.03 -0.68 -0.16
CA ALA A 46 -9.99 -0.26 0.78
C ALA A 46 -9.94 -1.19 2.00
N ILE A 47 -11.09 -1.60 2.52
CA ILE A 47 -11.16 -2.55 3.63
C ILE A 47 -10.57 -3.89 3.22
N ASP A 48 -10.91 -4.39 2.04
CA ASP A 48 -10.38 -5.64 1.52
C ASP A 48 -8.85 -5.55 1.36
N GLU A 49 -8.34 -4.44 0.87
CA GLU A 49 -6.89 -4.25 0.73
C GLU A 49 -6.20 -4.19 2.09
N ALA A 50 -6.82 -3.55 3.10
CA ALA A 50 -6.27 -3.52 4.45
C ALA A 50 -6.13 -4.93 5.03
N VAL A 51 -7.12 -5.79 4.81
CA VAL A 51 -7.07 -7.19 5.23
C VAL A 51 -5.96 -7.93 4.49
N ASP A 52 -5.86 -7.74 3.18
CA ASP A 52 -4.87 -8.44 2.35
C ASP A 52 -3.44 -8.04 2.71
N VAL A 53 -3.15 -6.73 2.81
CA VAL A 53 -1.80 -6.29 3.15
C VAL A 53 -1.41 -6.70 4.57
N SER A 54 -2.35 -6.64 5.51
CA SER A 54 -2.12 -7.08 6.89
C SER A 54 -1.77 -8.57 6.95
N ARG A 55 -2.55 -9.39 6.24
CA ARG A 55 -2.29 -10.83 6.15
C ARG A 55 -0.89 -11.09 5.60
N ASP A 56 -0.53 -10.44 4.49
CA ASP A 56 0.75 -10.68 3.83
C ASP A 56 1.92 -10.24 4.72
N VAL A 57 1.76 -9.15 5.47
CA VAL A 57 2.80 -8.70 6.40
C VAL A 57 2.98 -9.70 7.54
N TYR A 58 1.89 -10.13 8.18
CA TYR A 58 1.98 -10.99 9.36
C TYR A 58 2.23 -12.45 9.05
N THR A 59 1.97 -12.90 7.82
CA THR A 59 2.33 -14.25 7.38
C THR A 59 3.66 -14.31 6.64
N HIS A 60 4.37 -13.18 6.57
CA HIS A 60 5.67 -13.08 5.88
C HIS A 60 5.57 -13.41 4.38
N ASP A 61 4.43 -13.07 3.76
CA ASP A 61 4.19 -13.29 2.33
C ASP A 61 4.39 -11.98 1.55
N LEU A 62 5.56 -11.41 1.69
CA LEU A 62 5.95 -10.18 0.98
C LEU A 62 6.88 -10.51 -0.19
N PRO A 63 6.93 -9.68 -1.22
CA PRO A 63 6.34 -8.34 -1.32
C PRO A 63 4.84 -8.37 -1.59
N HIS A 64 4.15 -7.32 -1.16
CA HIS A 64 2.75 -7.10 -1.42
C HIS A 64 2.60 -5.91 -2.38
N TYR A 65 2.01 -6.16 -3.53
CA TYR A 65 1.84 -5.15 -4.58
C TYR A 65 0.37 -4.78 -4.73
N HIS A 66 0.11 -3.49 -4.87
CA HIS A 66 -1.24 -3.00 -5.10
C HIS A 66 -1.23 -1.88 -6.14
N GLU A 67 -2.05 -2.02 -7.16
CA GLU A 67 -2.21 -1.02 -8.21
C GLU A 67 -3.62 -0.44 -8.13
N LEU A 68 -3.71 0.90 -7.99
CA LEU A 68 -4.99 1.61 -8.02
C LEU A 68 -5.36 2.00 -9.45
N THR A 69 -4.39 2.55 -10.18
CA THR A 69 -4.50 2.85 -11.62
C THR A 69 -3.12 2.64 -12.23
N GLY A 70 -3.02 2.77 -13.55
CA GLY A 70 -1.72 2.65 -14.23
C GLY A 70 -0.68 3.67 -13.75
N ASP A 71 -1.13 4.79 -13.16
CA ASP A 71 -0.24 5.85 -12.67
C ASP A 71 -0.05 5.84 -11.15
N MET A 72 -0.73 4.92 -10.45
CA MET A 72 -0.67 4.82 -8.98
C MET A 72 -0.54 3.38 -8.56
N TRP A 73 0.62 3.03 -7.96
CA TRP A 73 0.87 1.70 -7.44
C TRP A 73 1.77 1.76 -6.23
N LEU A 74 1.72 0.73 -5.41
CA LEU A 74 2.51 0.59 -4.19
C LEU A 74 3.02 -0.83 -4.06
N GLU A 75 4.21 -0.98 -3.47
CA GLU A 75 4.76 -2.27 -3.12
C GLU A 75 5.36 -2.20 -1.72
N LEU A 76 4.93 -3.10 -0.86
CA LEU A 76 5.47 -3.24 0.50
C LEU A 76 6.35 -4.47 0.56
N SER A 77 7.59 -4.29 0.97
CA SER A 77 8.56 -5.38 1.10
C SER A 77 9.22 -5.34 2.47
N LYS A 78 9.89 -6.42 2.81
CA LYS A 78 10.69 -6.52 4.03
C LYS A 78 12.15 -6.74 3.64
N GLU A 79 12.99 -5.91 4.20
CA GLU A 79 14.45 -6.00 4.03
C GLU A 79 15.09 -6.81 5.16
#